data_a25c38deba898ff0b980981830672a38
#
_entry.id   a25c38deba898ff0b980981830672a38
#
_cell.length_a   1.000
_cell.length_b   1.000
_cell.length_c   1.000
_cell.angle_alpha   90.00
_cell.angle_beta   90.00
_cell.angle_gamma   90.00
#
_symmetry.space_group_name_H-M   'P 1'
#
loop_
_entity.id
_entity.type
_entity.pdbx_description
1 polymer ?
#
loop_
_entity_poly.entity_id
_entity_poly.type
_entity_poly.pdbx_seq_one_letter_code
_entity_poly.pdbx_strand_id
1 'polypeptide(L)'
;MNYLKNLAVMIMAVLLITSCGSDYKTADTGLEYKFYVQNDGDKPNVGDFITIDMHYGTDDTVLFDSKRIPGGLTFPLDSPFYAGDLFEGILMMSKGDSASFRSSADSFYLVVARAPELPTFLNPGDMITFEVKLHDFKSREQKEADDAAELEAMKVEAEAAHLAYLEENSITVEPLESGLIYIEDKRGSGRQPKIDEMVTINLVVMLVDGTKVFSTADRGEPFEYQYGQKFDTDGLEEGVGLMRKGGKATLIVPHQIAYGPEARGQVIPPYSTIIYEVELVNIRSKEAYDKEVAAKQAQREAESEQRKLNETVLRNQYLADNGITVEPTATGLYYIEVEKGTGEKAVPGSTVQVHYTGTLLDGTVFDSSVDKGQPLEFALGQGRVIKGWDEGIAMMNVGGKAKLIIPSDIAYGASDRGTIPPYSTLVFDVELISVELPE
;
A
#
# COMPACT_ATOMS: atom_id res chain seq x y z
N MET A 1 -37.34 -87.32 16.07
CA MET A 1 -36.62 -87.95 14.97
C MET A 1 -35.65 -86.95 14.41
N ASN A 2 -34.37 -87.10 14.81
CA ASN A 2 -33.15 -86.80 14.06
C ASN A 2 -32.90 -85.34 13.63
N TYR A 3 -31.76 -84.70 13.78
CA TYR A 3 -30.36 -85.09 14.15
C TYR A 3 -29.64 -83.86 14.66
N LEU A 4 -28.86 -84.03 15.70
CA LEU A 4 -27.76 -83.17 16.09
C LEU A 4 -26.69 -83.19 15.03
N LYS A 5 -26.10 -82.07 14.69
CA LYS A 5 -24.70 -82.04 14.30
C LYS A 5 -24.04 -80.74 14.82
N ASN A 6 -23.02 -80.95 15.59
CA ASN A 6 -22.06 -80.02 16.12
C ASN A 6 -21.34 -79.24 14.99
N LEU A 7 -21.18 -77.98 15.15
CA LEU A 7 -20.16 -77.22 14.39
C LEU A 7 -19.40 -76.36 15.38
N ALA A 8 -18.18 -76.78 15.62
CA ALA A 8 -17.20 -76.03 16.41
C ALA A 8 -16.91 -74.70 15.72
N VAL A 9 -17.21 -73.57 16.39
CA VAL A 9 -16.82 -72.25 15.95
C VAL A 9 -15.42 -72.00 16.48
N MET A 10 -14.42 -72.07 15.58
CA MET A 10 -13.05 -71.67 15.80
C MET A 10 -13.01 -70.14 15.86
N ILE A 11 -12.90 -69.57 17.02
CA ILE A 11 -12.65 -68.13 17.20
C ILE A 11 -11.20 -67.83 16.78
N MET A 12 -11.06 -67.33 15.58
CA MET A 12 -9.79 -66.78 15.08
C MET A 12 -9.70 -65.35 15.60
N ALA A 13 -8.90 -65.14 16.65
CA ALA A 13 -8.56 -63.83 17.16
C ALA A 13 -7.73 -63.11 16.08
N VAL A 14 -8.35 -62.22 15.32
CA VAL A 14 -7.63 -61.31 14.47
C VAL A 14 -7.05 -60.22 15.42
N LEU A 15 -5.75 -60.33 15.64
CA LEU A 15 -4.97 -59.21 16.19
C LEU A 15 -5.05 -58.05 15.18
N LEU A 16 -5.93 -57.07 15.44
CA LEU A 16 -5.82 -55.77 14.82
C LEU A 16 -4.57 -55.10 15.36
N ILE A 17 -3.49 -55.24 14.58
CA ILE A 17 -2.35 -54.34 14.71
C ILE A 17 -2.86 -53.00 14.25
N THR A 18 -3.21 -52.08 15.16
CA THR A 18 -3.39 -50.67 14.89
C THR A 18 -2.01 -50.12 14.49
N SER A 19 -1.70 -50.20 13.21
CA SER A 19 -0.67 -49.38 12.61
C SER A 19 -1.07 -47.93 12.81
N CYS A 20 -0.31 -47.20 13.58
CA CYS A 20 -0.34 -45.77 13.65
C CYS A 20 0.27 -45.26 12.34
N GLY A 21 -0.41 -45.47 11.22
CA GLY A 21 -0.04 -44.92 9.91
C GLY A 21 -0.83 -43.66 9.68
N SER A 22 -0.21 -42.65 9.13
CA SER A 22 -0.88 -41.42 8.68
C SER A 22 -2.04 -41.79 7.74
N ASP A 23 -3.21 -41.17 7.91
CA ASP A 23 -4.39 -41.36 7.03
C ASP A 23 -4.13 -40.86 5.59
N TYR A 24 -2.92 -40.40 5.29
CA TYR A 24 -2.49 -39.93 3.97
C TYR A 24 -2.05 -41.08 3.09
N LYS A 25 -2.44 -41.01 1.82
CA LYS A 25 -1.93 -41.83 0.72
C LYS A 25 -0.75 -41.10 0.09
N THR A 26 0.17 -41.86 -0.50
CA THR A 26 1.33 -41.29 -1.21
C THR A 26 1.20 -41.61 -2.72
N ALA A 27 1.28 -40.58 -3.55
CA ALA A 27 1.38 -40.75 -5.00
C ALA A 27 2.80 -41.20 -5.41
N ASP A 28 2.96 -41.67 -6.64
CA ASP A 28 4.27 -42.12 -7.18
C ASP A 28 5.33 -41.01 -7.20
N THR A 29 4.90 -39.74 -7.22
CA THR A 29 5.73 -38.56 -7.18
C THR A 29 6.17 -38.15 -5.78
N GLY A 30 5.62 -38.82 -4.74
CA GLY A 30 5.87 -38.49 -3.34
C GLY A 30 4.88 -37.52 -2.71
N LEU A 31 3.88 -37.01 -3.45
CA LEU A 31 2.81 -36.20 -2.87
C LEU A 31 2.02 -37.02 -1.87
N GLU A 32 1.92 -36.53 -0.63
CA GLU A 32 1.01 -37.09 0.36
C GLU A 32 -0.35 -36.39 0.25
N TYR A 33 -1.44 -37.17 0.18
CA TYR A 33 -2.78 -36.61 0.02
C TYR A 33 -3.84 -37.39 0.79
N LYS A 34 -4.91 -36.65 1.18
CA LYS A 34 -6.10 -37.20 1.84
C LYS A 34 -7.32 -36.45 1.37
N PHE A 35 -8.28 -37.16 0.75
CA PHE A 35 -9.58 -36.57 0.39
C PHE A 35 -10.53 -36.65 1.58
N TYR A 36 -11.17 -35.52 1.91
CA TYR A 36 -12.28 -35.45 2.86
C TYR A 36 -13.63 -35.63 2.15
N VAL A 37 -13.73 -35.02 0.94
CA VAL A 37 -14.85 -35.19 0.01
C VAL A 37 -14.23 -35.49 -1.35
N GLN A 38 -14.67 -36.58 -1.97
CA GLN A 38 -14.25 -37.00 -3.30
C GLN A 38 -15.49 -37.31 -4.15
N ASN A 39 -15.73 -36.52 -5.18
CA ASN A 39 -16.83 -36.66 -6.09
C ASN A 39 -16.36 -37.37 -7.39
N ASP A 40 -17.30 -38.03 -8.06
CA ASP A 40 -17.10 -38.49 -9.42
C ASP A 40 -17.47 -37.36 -10.38
N GLY A 41 -16.50 -36.84 -11.14
CA GLY A 41 -16.71 -35.75 -12.08
C GLY A 41 -15.47 -35.46 -12.91
N ASP A 42 -15.60 -34.50 -13.81
CA ASP A 42 -14.48 -34.02 -14.60
C ASP A 42 -13.44 -33.35 -13.67
N LYS A 43 -12.19 -33.40 -14.10
CA LYS A 43 -11.04 -32.83 -13.41
C LYS A 43 -10.47 -31.68 -14.22
N PRO A 44 -9.86 -30.70 -13.59
CA PRO A 44 -9.21 -29.61 -14.29
C PRO A 44 -7.99 -30.12 -15.08
N ASN A 45 -7.68 -29.45 -16.17
CA ASN A 45 -6.48 -29.64 -16.94
C ASN A 45 -5.47 -28.52 -16.66
N VAL A 46 -4.21 -28.77 -16.98
CA VAL A 46 -3.21 -27.69 -16.99
C VAL A 46 -3.66 -26.59 -17.96
N GLY A 47 -3.65 -25.36 -17.48
CA GLY A 47 -4.11 -24.18 -18.21
C GLY A 47 -5.55 -23.76 -17.91
N ASP A 48 -6.36 -24.62 -17.27
CA ASP A 48 -7.69 -24.22 -16.78
C ASP A 48 -7.57 -23.23 -15.63
N PHE A 49 -8.53 -22.33 -15.51
CA PHE A 49 -8.68 -21.47 -14.33
C PHE A 49 -9.46 -22.21 -13.25
N ILE A 50 -8.84 -22.36 -12.08
CA ILE A 50 -9.45 -22.99 -10.92
C ILE A 50 -9.89 -21.93 -9.91
N THR A 51 -11.01 -22.18 -9.23
CA THR A 51 -11.48 -21.40 -8.09
C THR A 51 -11.46 -22.29 -6.86
N ILE A 52 -10.65 -21.94 -5.87
CA ILE A 52 -10.45 -22.75 -4.66
C ILE A 52 -10.58 -21.89 -3.39
N ASP A 53 -10.99 -22.53 -2.29
CA ASP A 53 -10.58 -22.12 -0.95
C ASP A 53 -9.34 -22.91 -0.59
N MET A 54 -8.37 -22.24 -0.01
CA MET A 54 -7.13 -22.85 0.44
C MET A 54 -6.63 -22.18 1.72
N HIS A 55 -6.20 -22.99 2.67
CA HIS A 55 -5.29 -22.53 3.70
C HIS A 55 -4.09 -23.46 3.76
N TYR A 56 -2.93 -22.92 4.11
CA TYR A 56 -1.76 -23.75 4.30
C TYR A 56 -0.93 -23.31 5.49
N GLY A 57 -0.17 -24.23 6.01
CA GLY A 57 0.71 -24.01 7.17
C GLY A 57 1.52 -25.23 7.54
N THR A 58 2.17 -25.14 8.69
CA THR A 58 2.78 -26.26 9.39
C THR A 58 1.77 -26.86 10.38
N ASP A 59 2.17 -27.94 11.06
CA ASP A 59 1.29 -28.58 12.07
C ASP A 59 0.88 -27.59 13.19
N ASP A 60 1.69 -26.56 13.47
CA ASP A 60 1.49 -25.63 14.59
C ASP A 60 1.04 -24.23 14.17
N THR A 61 1.15 -23.87 12.87
CA THR A 61 0.94 -22.48 12.43
C THR A 61 0.26 -22.39 11.06
N VAL A 62 -0.83 -21.64 10.98
CA VAL A 62 -1.46 -21.27 9.68
C VAL A 62 -0.69 -20.09 9.11
N LEU A 63 -0.11 -20.28 7.94
CA LEU A 63 0.68 -19.28 7.20
C LEU A 63 -0.16 -18.46 6.23
N PHE A 64 -1.21 -19.06 5.68
CA PHE A 64 -2.12 -18.41 4.73
C PHE A 64 -3.54 -18.97 4.85
N ASP A 65 -4.54 -18.13 4.69
CA ASP A 65 -5.95 -18.51 4.64
C ASP A 65 -6.72 -17.63 3.64
N SER A 66 -7.24 -18.24 2.58
CA SER A 66 -8.00 -17.56 1.53
C SER A 66 -9.40 -17.10 1.95
N LYS A 67 -9.91 -17.53 3.11
CA LYS A 67 -11.22 -17.06 3.63
C LYS A 67 -11.34 -15.55 3.78
N ARG A 68 -10.20 -14.84 3.76
CA ARG A 68 -10.15 -13.38 3.76
C ARG A 68 -10.39 -12.77 2.38
N ILE A 69 -10.45 -13.60 1.33
CA ILE A 69 -10.65 -13.19 -0.07
C ILE A 69 -12.08 -13.57 -0.46
N PRO A 70 -12.99 -12.60 -0.65
CA PRO A 70 -14.34 -12.89 -1.12
C PRO A 70 -14.32 -13.62 -2.47
N GLY A 71 -15.07 -14.72 -2.57
CA GLY A 71 -15.16 -15.52 -3.80
C GLY A 71 -14.07 -16.58 -3.98
N GLY A 72 -13.13 -16.72 -3.02
CA GLY A 72 -12.02 -17.67 -3.11
C GLY A 72 -10.87 -17.18 -3.97
N LEU A 73 -9.87 -18.04 -4.17
CA LEU A 73 -8.73 -17.79 -5.05
C LEU A 73 -9.05 -18.31 -6.44
N THR A 74 -8.96 -17.45 -7.46
CA THR A 74 -9.06 -17.86 -8.88
C THR A 74 -7.74 -17.58 -9.59
N PHE A 75 -7.13 -18.62 -10.16
CA PHE A 75 -5.87 -18.52 -10.90
C PHE A 75 -5.74 -19.66 -11.93
N PRO A 76 -4.88 -19.51 -12.94
CA PRO A 76 -4.61 -20.60 -13.90
C PRO A 76 -3.86 -21.74 -13.22
N LEU A 77 -4.29 -22.97 -13.45
CA LEU A 77 -3.62 -24.18 -12.97
C LEU A 77 -2.39 -24.47 -13.83
N ASP A 78 -1.22 -24.24 -13.29
CA ASP A 78 0.03 -24.55 -13.99
C ASP A 78 0.38 -26.05 -13.92
N SER A 79 1.35 -26.46 -14.72
CA SER A 79 1.98 -27.76 -14.57
C SER A 79 2.69 -27.83 -13.22
N PRO A 80 2.73 -29.02 -12.58
CA PRO A 80 3.50 -29.18 -11.36
C PRO A 80 4.95 -28.72 -11.54
N PHE A 81 5.45 -27.89 -10.62
CA PHE A 81 6.81 -27.33 -10.70
C PHE A 81 7.88 -28.33 -10.26
N TYR A 82 7.49 -29.33 -9.45
CA TYR A 82 8.34 -30.40 -8.95
C TYR A 82 7.51 -31.64 -8.59
N ALA A 83 8.15 -32.77 -8.41
CA ALA A 83 7.46 -34.01 -8.01
C ALA A 83 6.91 -33.89 -6.58
N GLY A 84 5.60 -34.14 -6.42
CA GLY A 84 4.91 -33.95 -5.13
C GLY A 84 4.41 -32.51 -4.88
N ASP A 85 4.24 -31.74 -5.95
CA ASP A 85 3.68 -30.38 -5.91
C ASP A 85 2.18 -30.37 -5.59
N LEU A 86 1.70 -29.30 -4.95
CA LEU A 86 0.28 -29.02 -4.73
C LEU A 86 -0.55 -29.08 -6.04
N PHE A 87 -0.03 -28.56 -7.15
CA PHE A 87 -0.74 -28.54 -8.42
C PHE A 87 -1.05 -29.96 -8.96
N GLU A 88 -0.19 -30.93 -8.66
CA GLU A 88 -0.48 -32.34 -8.94
C GLU A 88 -1.71 -32.82 -8.15
N GLY A 89 -1.80 -32.44 -6.87
CA GLY A 89 -2.96 -32.76 -6.03
C GLY A 89 -4.25 -32.15 -6.56
N ILE A 90 -4.21 -30.90 -7.01
CA ILE A 90 -5.39 -30.20 -7.56
C ILE A 90 -5.84 -30.85 -8.86
N LEU A 91 -4.93 -31.32 -9.72
CA LEU A 91 -5.26 -32.08 -10.95
C LEU A 91 -5.98 -33.41 -10.66
N MET A 92 -5.94 -33.91 -9.42
CA MET A 92 -6.68 -35.11 -9.01
C MET A 92 -8.11 -34.82 -8.54
N MET A 93 -8.47 -33.56 -8.29
CA MET A 93 -9.74 -33.11 -7.70
C MET A 93 -10.82 -32.93 -8.76
N SER A 94 -12.07 -33.21 -8.39
CA SER A 94 -13.28 -32.83 -9.12
C SER A 94 -13.98 -31.65 -8.42
N LYS A 95 -14.89 -31.00 -9.13
CA LYS A 95 -15.68 -29.89 -8.55
C LYS A 95 -16.39 -30.31 -7.26
N GLY A 96 -16.22 -29.53 -6.21
CA GLY A 96 -16.77 -29.76 -4.88
C GLY A 96 -15.91 -30.65 -3.98
N ASP A 97 -14.80 -31.19 -4.47
CA ASP A 97 -13.86 -31.96 -3.66
C ASP A 97 -13.20 -31.08 -2.60
N SER A 98 -12.86 -31.74 -1.49
CA SER A 98 -11.98 -31.15 -0.48
C SER A 98 -10.92 -32.18 -0.09
N ALA A 99 -9.68 -31.71 0.01
CA ALA A 99 -8.54 -32.57 0.25
C ALA A 99 -7.44 -31.84 1.01
N SER A 100 -6.61 -32.63 1.70
CA SER A 100 -5.36 -32.19 2.27
C SER A 100 -4.20 -32.75 1.44
N PHE A 101 -3.23 -31.89 1.16
CA PHE A 101 -1.99 -32.23 0.46
C PHE A 101 -0.79 -31.81 1.31
N ARG A 102 0.21 -32.68 1.39
CA ARG A 102 1.48 -32.38 2.10
C ARG A 102 2.61 -32.38 1.09
N SER A 103 3.35 -31.29 1.07
CA SER A 103 4.43 -31.08 0.13
C SER A 103 5.65 -30.47 0.82
N SER A 104 6.83 -30.62 0.21
CA SER A 104 8.08 -30.09 0.75
C SER A 104 8.07 -28.58 0.89
N ALA A 105 8.37 -28.08 2.10
CA ALA A 105 8.53 -26.66 2.35
C ALA A 105 9.67 -26.05 1.52
N ASP A 106 10.80 -26.76 1.40
CA ASP A 106 11.95 -26.34 0.59
C ASP A 106 11.52 -26.07 -0.85
N SER A 107 10.84 -27.05 -1.48
CA SER A 107 10.41 -26.96 -2.87
C SER A 107 9.36 -25.87 -3.07
N PHE A 108 8.40 -25.75 -2.15
CA PHE A 108 7.38 -24.71 -2.22
C PHE A 108 7.99 -23.30 -2.16
N TYR A 109 8.83 -23.02 -1.16
CA TYR A 109 9.40 -21.68 -1.00
C TYR A 109 10.46 -21.36 -2.03
N LEU A 110 11.39 -22.27 -2.30
CA LEU A 110 12.53 -21.98 -3.19
C LEU A 110 12.17 -22.07 -4.67
N VAL A 111 11.24 -23.00 -5.06
CA VAL A 111 10.89 -23.19 -6.48
C VAL A 111 9.63 -22.43 -6.84
N VAL A 112 8.52 -22.57 -6.10
CA VAL A 112 7.23 -21.93 -6.44
C VAL A 112 7.21 -20.49 -6.02
N ALA A 113 7.47 -20.19 -4.75
CA ALA A 113 7.47 -18.82 -4.23
C ALA A 113 8.73 -18.03 -4.60
N ARG A 114 9.77 -18.69 -5.13
CA ARG A 114 11.06 -18.08 -5.53
C ARG A 114 11.71 -17.24 -4.42
N ALA A 115 11.53 -17.66 -3.18
CA ALA A 115 12.20 -17.05 -2.05
C ALA A 115 13.71 -17.29 -2.13
N PRO A 116 14.57 -16.34 -1.72
CA PRO A 116 16.03 -16.54 -1.74
C PRO A 116 16.51 -17.59 -0.72
N GLU A 117 15.73 -17.79 0.33
CA GLU A 117 16.01 -18.76 1.41
C GLU A 117 14.70 -19.18 2.09
N LEU A 118 14.72 -20.24 2.87
CA LEU A 118 13.58 -20.64 3.70
C LEU A 118 13.30 -19.58 4.76
N PRO A 119 12.02 -19.34 5.10
CA PRO A 119 11.65 -18.55 6.26
C PRO A 119 12.29 -19.12 7.55
N THR A 120 12.71 -18.26 8.46
CA THR A 120 13.45 -18.63 9.69
C THR A 120 12.69 -19.56 10.65
N PHE A 121 11.38 -19.68 10.50
CA PHE A 121 10.52 -20.58 11.28
C PHE A 121 10.40 -21.99 10.67
N LEU A 122 11.03 -22.27 9.52
CA LEU A 122 11.06 -23.57 8.85
C LEU A 122 12.48 -24.11 8.80
N ASN A 123 12.58 -25.43 8.90
CA ASN A 123 13.84 -26.15 8.73
C ASN A 123 13.86 -26.89 7.38
N PRO A 124 15.04 -27.14 6.79
CA PRO A 124 15.14 -28.00 5.63
C PRO A 124 14.53 -29.37 5.88
N GLY A 125 13.64 -29.79 4.96
CA GLY A 125 12.91 -31.05 5.06
C GLY A 125 11.55 -30.96 5.78
N ASP A 126 11.16 -29.80 6.29
CA ASP A 126 9.81 -29.59 6.83
C ASP A 126 8.75 -29.74 5.72
N MET A 127 7.54 -30.18 6.12
CA MET A 127 6.39 -30.31 5.24
C MET A 127 5.40 -29.17 5.47
N ILE A 128 4.79 -28.70 4.39
CA ILE A 128 3.63 -27.80 4.42
C ILE A 128 2.39 -28.59 4.08
N THR A 129 1.36 -28.39 4.89
CA THR A 129 0.02 -28.96 4.66
C THR A 129 -0.87 -27.92 4.03
N PHE A 130 -1.46 -28.27 2.89
CA PHE A 130 -2.42 -27.46 2.14
C PHE A 130 -3.81 -28.09 2.27
N GLU A 131 -4.75 -27.37 2.85
CA GLU A 131 -6.16 -27.74 2.89
C GLU A 131 -6.87 -27.00 1.76
N VAL A 132 -7.41 -27.77 0.81
CA VAL A 132 -7.96 -27.24 -0.43
C VAL A 132 -9.39 -27.68 -0.62
N LYS A 133 -10.26 -26.76 -1.04
CA LYS A 133 -11.60 -27.05 -1.54
C LYS A 133 -11.72 -26.49 -2.95
N LEU A 134 -11.95 -27.35 -3.94
CA LEU A 134 -12.15 -26.96 -5.33
C LEU A 134 -13.63 -26.59 -5.56
N HIS A 135 -13.88 -25.30 -5.77
CA HIS A 135 -15.24 -24.80 -6.03
C HIS A 135 -15.65 -24.96 -7.49
N ASP A 136 -14.77 -24.57 -8.39
CA ASP A 136 -15.04 -24.60 -9.84
C ASP A 136 -13.74 -24.61 -10.63
N PHE A 137 -13.85 -25.00 -11.90
CA PHE A 137 -12.79 -24.78 -12.89
C PHE A 137 -13.41 -24.54 -14.27
N LYS A 138 -12.70 -23.77 -15.09
CA LYS A 138 -13.12 -23.41 -16.45
C LYS A 138 -11.91 -23.45 -17.37
N SER A 139 -12.10 -23.92 -18.59
CA SER A 139 -11.05 -23.76 -19.59
C SER A 139 -10.71 -22.28 -19.80
N ARG A 140 -9.53 -22.00 -20.32
CA ARG A 140 -9.13 -20.62 -20.67
C ARG A 140 -10.16 -19.98 -21.60
N GLU A 141 -10.64 -20.70 -22.61
CA GLU A 141 -11.64 -20.20 -23.55
C GLU A 141 -12.97 -19.86 -22.86
N GLN A 142 -13.42 -20.73 -21.94
CA GLN A 142 -14.63 -20.47 -21.14
C GLN A 142 -14.44 -19.24 -20.24
N LYS A 143 -13.30 -19.11 -19.58
CA LYS A 143 -13.01 -17.96 -18.72
C LYS A 143 -12.98 -16.65 -19.52
N GLU A 144 -12.31 -16.64 -20.67
CA GLU A 144 -12.26 -15.49 -21.57
C GLU A 144 -13.66 -15.12 -22.11
N ALA A 145 -14.48 -16.12 -22.43
CA ALA A 145 -15.87 -15.89 -22.87
C ALA A 145 -16.75 -15.32 -21.75
N ASP A 146 -16.62 -15.83 -20.53
CA ASP A 146 -17.35 -15.33 -19.36
C ASP A 146 -16.93 -13.90 -19.04
N ASP A 147 -15.62 -13.59 -19.05
CA ASP A 147 -15.11 -12.25 -18.79
C ASP A 147 -15.58 -11.26 -19.86
N ALA A 148 -15.60 -11.68 -21.13
CA ALA A 148 -16.13 -10.85 -22.21
C ALA A 148 -17.65 -10.60 -22.06
N ALA A 149 -18.41 -11.62 -21.64
CA ALA A 149 -19.83 -11.48 -21.39
C ALA A 149 -20.14 -10.55 -20.19
N GLU A 150 -19.36 -10.67 -19.11
CA GLU A 150 -19.46 -9.79 -17.96
C GLU A 150 -19.15 -8.33 -18.33
N LEU A 151 -18.08 -8.13 -19.10
CA LEU A 151 -17.68 -6.79 -19.56
C LEU A 151 -18.75 -6.16 -20.48
N GLU A 152 -19.39 -6.94 -21.38
CA GLU A 152 -20.47 -6.45 -22.22
C GLU A 152 -21.73 -6.13 -21.39
N ALA A 153 -22.04 -6.94 -20.38
CA ALA A 153 -23.12 -6.64 -19.44
C ALA A 153 -22.89 -5.33 -18.69
N MET A 154 -21.67 -5.10 -18.19
CA MET A 154 -21.28 -3.83 -17.54
C MET A 154 -21.43 -2.64 -18.48
N LYS A 155 -21.09 -2.80 -19.76
CA LYS A 155 -21.25 -1.75 -20.76
C LYS A 155 -22.72 -1.39 -20.98
N VAL A 156 -23.58 -2.39 -21.15
CA VAL A 156 -25.04 -2.17 -21.32
C VAL A 156 -25.63 -1.47 -20.11
N GLU A 157 -25.23 -1.87 -18.90
CA GLU A 157 -25.66 -1.23 -17.66
C GLU A 157 -25.19 0.23 -17.56
N ALA A 158 -23.93 0.49 -17.88
CA ALA A 158 -23.35 1.84 -17.86
C ALA A 158 -23.99 2.78 -18.89
N GLU A 159 -24.28 2.28 -20.10
CA GLU A 159 -25.00 3.03 -21.12
C GLU A 159 -26.46 3.34 -20.69
N ALA A 160 -27.13 2.40 -20.07
CA ALA A 160 -28.46 2.62 -19.50
C ALA A 160 -28.42 3.67 -18.36
N ALA A 161 -27.44 3.58 -17.47
CA ALA A 161 -27.24 4.57 -16.41
C ALA A 161 -26.94 5.97 -16.94
N HIS A 162 -26.16 6.07 -18.03
CA HIS A 162 -25.93 7.35 -18.72
C HIS A 162 -27.24 7.97 -19.21
N LEU A 163 -28.07 7.21 -19.92
CA LEU A 163 -29.36 7.70 -20.44
C LEU A 163 -30.33 8.09 -19.30
N ALA A 164 -30.40 7.28 -18.25
CA ALA A 164 -31.20 7.58 -17.06
C ALA A 164 -30.77 8.90 -16.40
N TYR A 165 -29.46 9.12 -16.26
CA TYR A 165 -28.93 10.37 -15.71
C TYR A 165 -29.35 11.59 -16.55
N LEU A 166 -29.31 11.50 -17.88
CA LEU A 166 -29.73 12.60 -18.75
C LEU A 166 -31.22 12.91 -18.57
N GLU A 167 -32.07 11.89 -18.48
CA GLU A 167 -33.51 12.04 -18.28
C GLU A 167 -33.83 12.63 -16.89
N GLU A 168 -33.28 12.07 -15.82
CA GLU A 168 -33.51 12.48 -14.43
C GLU A 168 -33.09 13.95 -14.20
N ASN A 169 -31.99 14.37 -14.83
CA ASN A 169 -31.51 15.75 -14.73
C ASN A 169 -32.07 16.68 -15.80
N SER A 170 -33.02 16.21 -16.61
CA SER A 170 -33.68 16.98 -17.69
C SER A 170 -32.66 17.63 -18.65
N ILE A 171 -31.60 16.93 -18.99
CA ILE A 171 -30.54 17.41 -19.88
C ILE A 171 -31.00 17.23 -21.32
N THR A 172 -31.17 18.36 -22.03
CA THR A 172 -31.63 18.41 -23.40
C THR A 172 -30.59 19.00 -24.38
N VAL A 173 -29.38 19.20 -23.88
CA VAL A 173 -28.24 19.67 -24.69
C VAL A 173 -27.79 18.54 -25.60
N GLU A 174 -27.76 18.81 -26.93
CA GLU A 174 -27.28 17.83 -27.90
C GLU A 174 -25.78 17.56 -27.70
N PRO A 175 -25.35 16.28 -27.77
CA PRO A 175 -23.94 15.92 -27.73
C PRO A 175 -23.17 16.52 -28.92
N LEU A 176 -21.91 16.85 -28.70
CA LEU A 176 -20.96 17.17 -29.76
C LEU A 176 -20.65 15.93 -30.63
N GLU A 177 -19.93 16.10 -31.74
CA GLU A 177 -19.55 14.98 -32.62
C GLU A 177 -18.74 13.88 -31.86
N SER A 178 -18.00 14.27 -30.85
CA SER A 178 -17.26 13.36 -29.97
C SER A 178 -18.15 12.54 -29.03
N GLY A 179 -19.38 12.96 -28.81
CA GLY A 179 -20.31 12.48 -27.80
C GLY A 179 -20.26 13.27 -26.47
N LEU A 180 -19.38 14.26 -26.33
CA LEU A 180 -19.33 15.14 -25.18
C LEU A 180 -20.61 15.98 -25.08
N ILE A 181 -21.26 15.99 -23.91
CA ILE A 181 -22.31 16.98 -23.61
C ILE A 181 -21.67 18.09 -22.78
N TYR A 182 -21.65 19.29 -23.38
CA TYR A 182 -21.08 20.51 -22.81
C TYR A 182 -22.18 21.46 -22.35
N ILE A 183 -22.25 21.70 -21.04
CA ILE A 183 -23.23 22.63 -20.45
C ILE A 183 -22.48 23.85 -19.93
N GLU A 184 -22.69 25.02 -20.51
CA GLU A 184 -22.07 26.27 -20.04
C GLU A 184 -22.86 26.83 -18.85
N ASP A 185 -22.41 26.56 -17.62
CA ASP A 185 -23.07 27.06 -16.39
C ASP A 185 -22.84 28.53 -16.20
N LYS A 186 -21.66 29.01 -16.58
CA LYS A 186 -21.27 30.42 -16.54
C LYS A 186 -20.28 30.71 -17.65
N ARG A 187 -20.65 31.65 -18.51
CA ARG A 187 -19.73 32.12 -19.54
C ARG A 187 -18.60 32.94 -18.96
N GLY A 188 -17.36 32.55 -19.26
CA GLY A 188 -16.19 33.33 -18.91
C GLY A 188 -16.04 34.60 -19.75
N SER A 189 -15.48 35.66 -19.15
CA SER A 189 -15.21 36.93 -19.85
C SER A 189 -13.87 36.95 -20.60
N GLY A 190 -12.98 35.98 -20.30
CA GLY A 190 -11.66 35.86 -20.91
C GLY A 190 -11.68 35.15 -22.27
N ARG A 191 -10.51 34.81 -22.77
CA ARG A 191 -10.32 34.01 -23.99
C ARG A 191 -10.35 32.51 -23.72
N GLN A 192 -10.43 31.72 -24.76
CA GLN A 192 -10.21 30.29 -24.74
C GLN A 192 -8.71 29.95 -24.66
N PRO A 193 -8.34 28.77 -24.11
CA PRO A 193 -6.95 28.30 -24.11
C PRO A 193 -6.50 27.98 -25.55
N LYS A 194 -5.20 28.06 -25.76
CA LYS A 194 -4.52 27.56 -26.96
C LYS A 194 -3.63 26.39 -26.58
N ILE A 195 -3.40 25.50 -27.53
CA ILE A 195 -2.42 24.38 -27.34
C ILE A 195 -1.11 24.93 -26.79
N ASP A 196 -0.50 24.16 -25.92
CA ASP A 196 0.75 24.46 -25.18
C ASP A 196 0.64 25.56 -24.12
N GLU A 197 -0.51 26.16 -23.89
CA GLU A 197 -0.68 27.07 -22.76
C GLU A 197 -0.98 26.31 -21.47
N MET A 198 -0.55 26.90 -20.35
CA MET A 198 -0.88 26.40 -19.02
C MET A 198 -2.29 26.87 -18.62
N VAL A 199 -3.13 25.93 -18.25
CA VAL A 199 -4.47 26.20 -17.71
C VAL A 199 -4.51 25.84 -16.23
N THR A 200 -5.25 26.64 -15.48
CA THR A 200 -5.55 26.40 -14.06
C THR A 200 -7.04 26.13 -13.95
N ILE A 201 -7.43 24.97 -13.44
CA ILE A 201 -8.84 24.58 -13.28
C ILE A 201 -9.16 24.18 -11.84
N ASN A 202 -10.34 24.55 -11.38
CA ASN A 202 -11.02 23.86 -10.30
C ASN A 202 -11.86 22.75 -10.91
N LEU A 203 -11.89 21.60 -10.26
CA LEU A 203 -12.46 20.39 -10.80
C LEU A 203 -13.18 19.59 -9.72
N VAL A 204 -14.40 19.15 -10.01
CA VAL A 204 -15.08 18.07 -9.29
C VAL A 204 -15.35 16.95 -10.30
N VAL A 205 -15.05 15.73 -9.92
CA VAL A 205 -15.24 14.52 -10.73
C VAL A 205 -16.27 13.63 -10.04
N MET A 206 -17.33 13.27 -10.74
CA MET A 206 -18.41 12.44 -10.23
C MET A 206 -18.79 11.34 -11.21
N LEU A 207 -19.40 10.29 -10.71
CA LEU A 207 -20.12 9.29 -11.50
C LEU A 207 -21.60 9.70 -11.64
N VAL A 208 -22.33 9.05 -12.56
CA VAL A 208 -23.76 9.31 -12.80
C VAL A 208 -24.67 9.02 -11.61
N ASP A 209 -24.23 8.18 -10.67
CA ASP A 209 -24.93 7.90 -9.41
C ASP A 209 -24.69 8.94 -8.31
N GLY A 210 -23.92 10.00 -8.61
CA GLY A 210 -23.54 11.05 -7.67
C GLY A 210 -22.32 10.73 -6.81
N THR A 211 -21.67 9.59 -7.00
CA THR A 211 -20.42 9.26 -6.30
C THR A 211 -19.34 10.25 -6.66
N LYS A 212 -18.87 11.01 -5.68
CA LYS A 212 -17.75 11.95 -5.85
C LYS A 212 -16.42 11.18 -5.87
N VAL A 213 -15.74 11.23 -7.00
CA VAL A 213 -14.45 10.57 -7.19
C VAL A 213 -13.28 11.46 -6.72
N PHE A 214 -13.38 12.76 -7.05
CA PHE A 214 -12.30 13.71 -6.79
C PHE A 214 -12.81 15.14 -6.71
N SER A 215 -12.11 16.00 -5.95
CA SER A 215 -12.33 17.45 -5.96
C SER A 215 -11.04 18.21 -5.64
N THR A 216 -10.75 19.24 -6.41
CA THR A 216 -9.67 20.20 -6.11
C THR A 216 -9.90 20.96 -4.81
N ALA A 217 -11.17 21.15 -4.41
CA ALA A 217 -11.49 21.79 -3.13
C ALA A 217 -11.07 20.93 -1.93
N ASP A 218 -11.21 19.61 -2.03
CA ASP A 218 -10.76 18.69 -0.98
C ASP A 218 -9.22 18.62 -0.88
N ARG A 219 -8.55 18.89 -2.00
CA ARG A 219 -7.08 18.98 -2.06
C ARG A 219 -6.54 20.34 -1.58
N GLY A 220 -7.36 21.36 -1.58
CA GLY A 220 -7.00 22.72 -1.18
C GLY A 220 -6.27 23.55 -2.23
N GLU A 221 -6.07 23.03 -3.46
CA GLU A 221 -5.42 23.74 -4.55
C GLU A 221 -6.01 23.33 -5.92
N PRO A 222 -6.08 24.26 -6.90
CA PRO A 222 -6.50 23.96 -8.26
C PRO A 222 -5.48 23.11 -8.99
N PHE A 223 -5.91 22.44 -10.07
CA PHE A 223 -5.00 21.77 -10.99
C PHE A 223 -4.42 22.75 -12.01
N GLU A 224 -3.14 22.56 -12.29
CA GLU A 224 -2.44 23.26 -13.37
C GLU A 224 -1.84 22.25 -14.33
N TYR A 225 -2.17 22.33 -15.60
CA TYR A 225 -1.63 21.46 -16.64
C TYR A 225 -1.48 22.19 -17.97
N GLN A 226 -0.69 21.62 -18.86
CA GLN A 226 -0.47 22.17 -20.21
C GLN A 226 -1.59 21.68 -21.13
N TYR A 227 -2.43 22.60 -21.61
CA TYR A 227 -3.51 22.30 -22.56
C TYR A 227 -2.97 21.76 -23.88
N GLY A 228 -3.54 20.68 -24.39
CA GLY A 228 -3.04 19.92 -25.53
C GLY A 228 -2.19 18.71 -25.15
N GLN A 229 -1.83 18.57 -23.87
CA GLN A 229 -1.24 17.35 -23.32
C GLN A 229 -2.30 16.72 -22.41
N LYS A 230 -2.97 15.71 -22.92
CA LYS A 230 -4.07 15.02 -22.23
C LYS A 230 -3.77 14.80 -20.75
N PHE A 231 -4.50 15.52 -19.91
CA PHE A 231 -4.34 15.45 -18.46
C PHE A 231 -5.08 14.26 -17.86
N ASP A 232 -6.32 14.00 -18.32
CA ASP A 232 -7.17 12.94 -17.80
C ASP A 232 -7.93 12.24 -18.94
N THR A 233 -9.10 12.73 -19.34
CA THR A 233 -9.90 12.15 -20.42
C THR A 233 -9.92 13.07 -21.66
N ASP A 234 -10.20 12.48 -22.84
CA ASP A 234 -10.34 13.26 -24.06
C ASP A 234 -11.52 14.25 -23.97
N GLY A 235 -12.62 13.83 -23.29
CA GLY A 235 -13.77 14.70 -23.09
C GLY A 235 -13.49 15.87 -22.16
N LEU A 236 -12.65 15.72 -21.12
CA LEU A 236 -12.22 16.84 -20.29
C LEU A 236 -11.38 17.83 -21.09
N GLU A 237 -10.45 17.34 -21.88
CA GLU A 237 -9.57 18.15 -22.71
C GLU A 237 -10.36 18.96 -23.74
N GLU A 238 -11.30 18.32 -24.45
CA GLU A 238 -12.21 18.98 -25.40
C GLU A 238 -13.06 20.04 -24.68
N GLY A 239 -13.67 19.70 -23.55
CA GLY A 239 -14.52 20.60 -22.78
C GLY A 239 -13.77 21.83 -22.29
N VAL A 240 -12.57 21.71 -21.76
CA VAL A 240 -11.72 22.82 -21.32
C VAL A 240 -11.37 23.72 -22.52
N GLY A 241 -11.13 23.13 -23.69
CA GLY A 241 -10.89 23.89 -24.94
C GLY A 241 -12.03 24.79 -25.39
N LEU A 242 -13.26 24.42 -25.06
CA LEU A 242 -14.46 25.22 -25.36
C LEU A 242 -14.69 26.36 -24.35
N MET A 243 -14.12 26.22 -23.13
CA MET A 243 -14.31 27.18 -22.06
C MET A 243 -13.56 28.51 -22.31
N ARG A 244 -14.07 29.59 -21.71
CA ARG A 244 -13.37 30.86 -21.59
C ARG A 244 -12.87 31.06 -20.16
N LYS A 245 -11.71 31.69 -19.98
CA LYS A 245 -11.19 32.05 -18.67
C LYS A 245 -12.27 32.75 -17.81
N GLY A 246 -12.46 32.27 -16.59
CA GLY A 246 -13.47 32.71 -15.63
C GLY A 246 -14.85 32.08 -15.82
N GLY A 247 -14.95 31.12 -16.74
CA GLY A 247 -16.15 30.32 -17.00
C GLY A 247 -16.27 29.10 -16.13
N LYS A 248 -17.51 28.57 -16.04
CA LYS A 248 -17.83 27.29 -15.43
C LYS A 248 -18.64 26.45 -16.41
N ALA A 249 -18.39 25.16 -16.42
CA ALA A 249 -19.11 24.22 -17.26
C ALA A 249 -19.26 22.88 -16.59
N THR A 250 -20.36 22.21 -16.85
CA THR A 250 -20.58 20.80 -16.56
C THR A 250 -20.36 20.00 -17.85
N LEU A 251 -19.46 19.05 -17.79
CA LEU A 251 -19.10 18.15 -18.89
C LEU A 251 -19.61 16.76 -18.56
N ILE A 252 -20.48 16.19 -19.40
CA ILE A 252 -20.89 14.81 -19.29
C ILE A 252 -20.13 14.03 -20.36
N VAL A 253 -19.19 13.24 -19.92
CA VAL A 253 -18.18 12.56 -20.74
C VAL A 253 -18.53 11.09 -20.81
N PRO A 254 -19.11 10.61 -21.93
CA PRO A 254 -19.42 9.20 -22.08
C PRO A 254 -18.14 8.36 -22.15
N HIS A 255 -18.26 7.07 -21.84
CA HIS A 255 -17.12 6.17 -21.69
C HIS A 255 -16.16 6.16 -22.89
N GLN A 256 -16.67 6.38 -24.11
CA GLN A 256 -15.87 6.35 -25.37
C GLN A 256 -14.76 7.40 -25.39
N ILE A 257 -14.99 8.54 -24.75
CA ILE A 257 -14.02 9.64 -24.62
C ILE A 257 -13.60 9.86 -23.16
N ALA A 258 -13.93 8.89 -22.28
CA ALA A 258 -13.47 8.78 -20.90
C ALA A 258 -12.40 7.66 -20.79
N TYR A 259 -12.68 6.61 -20.01
CA TYR A 259 -11.73 5.53 -19.74
C TYR A 259 -12.05 4.22 -20.51
N GLY A 260 -13.14 4.19 -21.26
CA GLY A 260 -13.56 3.01 -22.03
C GLY A 260 -13.83 1.79 -21.14
N PRO A 261 -13.32 0.61 -21.53
CA PRO A 261 -13.50 -0.64 -20.80
C PRO A 261 -12.62 -0.77 -19.53
N GLU A 262 -11.79 0.23 -19.24
CA GLU A 262 -10.85 0.16 -18.13
C GLU A 262 -11.45 0.73 -16.86
N ALA A 263 -11.36 -0.03 -15.75
CA ALA A 263 -11.61 0.49 -14.42
C ALA A 263 -10.48 1.42 -13.97
N ARG A 264 -10.79 2.43 -13.17
CA ARG A 264 -9.78 3.31 -12.54
C ARG A 264 -9.83 3.18 -11.03
N GLY A 265 -8.85 2.45 -10.51
CA GLY A 265 -8.83 2.07 -9.09
C GLY A 265 -10.04 1.23 -8.71
N GLN A 266 -10.53 1.41 -7.48
CA GLN A 266 -11.73 0.71 -6.97
C GLN A 266 -13.02 1.52 -7.08
N VAL A 267 -12.94 2.76 -7.61
CA VAL A 267 -14.04 3.72 -7.55
C VAL A 267 -14.73 3.90 -8.90
N ILE A 268 -13.99 3.84 -10.01
CA ILE A 268 -14.54 4.05 -11.34
C ILE A 268 -14.65 2.71 -12.06
N PRO A 269 -15.85 2.16 -12.20
CA PRO A 269 -16.07 0.92 -12.96
C PRO A 269 -15.75 1.05 -14.46
N PRO A 270 -15.60 -0.06 -15.18
CA PRO A 270 -15.54 -0.06 -16.64
C PRO A 270 -16.74 0.66 -17.26
N TYR A 271 -16.52 1.28 -18.42
CA TYR A 271 -17.55 1.98 -19.20
C TYR A 271 -18.28 3.13 -18.48
N SER A 272 -17.75 3.64 -17.36
CA SER A 272 -18.38 4.74 -16.63
C SER A 272 -18.46 6.01 -17.44
N THR A 273 -19.61 6.65 -17.43
CA THR A 273 -19.76 8.06 -17.79
C THR A 273 -19.22 8.91 -16.65
N ILE A 274 -18.37 9.87 -16.98
CA ILE A 274 -17.76 10.78 -16.01
C ILE A 274 -18.40 12.17 -16.12
N ILE A 275 -18.75 12.74 -14.98
CA ILE A 275 -19.26 14.10 -14.91
C ILE A 275 -18.17 14.98 -14.32
N TYR A 276 -17.76 16.00 -15.05
CA TYR A 276 -16.83 17.01 -14.57
C TYR A 276 -17.57 18.34 -14.38
N GLU A 277 -17.51 18.88 -13.16
CA GLU A 277 -17.79 20.30 -12.94
C GLU A 277 -16.46 21.05 -12.99
N VAL A 278 -16.31 21.92 -13.98
CA VAL A 278 -15.04 22.60 -14.27
C VAL A 278 -15.20 24.10 -14.13
N GLU A 279 -14.27 24.75 -13.44
CA GLU A 279 -14.07 26.19 -13.48
C GLU A 279 -12.70 26.50 -14.09
N LEU A 280 -12.66 27.16 -15.23
CA LEU A 280 -11.41 27.60 -15.86
C LEU A 280 -10.92 28.90 -15.22
N VAL A 281 -10.07 28.78 -14.21
CA VAL A 281 -9.60 29.89 -13.37
C VAL A 281 -8.62 30.78 -14.11
N ASN A 282 -7.63 30.19 -14.78
CA ASN A 282 -6.56 30.95 -15.41
C ASN A 282 -6.03 30.29 -16.70
N ILE A 283 -5.46 31.12 -17.55
CA ILE A 283 -4.73 30.71 -18.77
C ILE A 283 -3.46 31.54 -18.83
N ARG A 284 -2.30 30.88 -18.96
CA ARG A 284 -0.97 31.50 -19.04
C ARG A 284 -0.16 30.90 -20.19
N SER A 285 0.74 31.66 -20.81
CA SER A 285 1.73 31.02 -21.69
C SER A 285 2.64 30.11 -20.87
N LYS A 286 3.14 29.05 -21.49
CA LYS A 286 4.10 28.13 -20.88
C LYS A 286 5.33 28.89 -20.35
N GLU A 287 5.83 29.84 -21.13
CA GLU A 287 6.96 30.70 -20.75
C GLU A 287 6.69 31.51 -19.46
N ALA A 288 5.49 32.11 -19.36
CA ALA A 288 5.12 32.87 -18.17
C ALA A 288 4.97 31.97 -16.93
N TYR A 289 4.45 30.77 -17.10
CA TYR A 289 4.35 29.76 -16.06
C TYR A 289 5.73 29.31 -15.58
N ASP A 290 6.61 28.92 -16.51
CA ASP A 290 7.97 28.45 -16.17
C ASP A 290 8.77 29.54 -15.46
N LYS A 291 8.62 30.79 -15.89
CA LYS A 291 9.24 31.94 -15.22
C LYS A 291 8.73 32.12 -13.79
N GLU A 292 7.43 31.96 -13.55
CA GLU A 292 6.85 32.08 -12.20
C GLU A 292 7.31 30.93 -11.30
N VAL A 293 7.30 29.69 -11.82
CA VAL A 293 7.82 28.50 -11.11
C VAL A 293 9.29 28.67 -10.75
N ALA A 294 10.11 29.10 -11.71
CA ALA A 294 11.53 29.36 -11.48
C ALA A 294 11.75 30.49 -10.45
N ALA A 295 10.95 31.55 -10.48
CA ALA A 295 11.04 32.62 -9.50
C ALA A 295 10.66 32.13 -8.09
N LYS A 296 9.61 31.36 -7.93
CA LYS A 296 9.21 30.75 -6.65
C LYS A 296 10.28 29.79 -6.13
N GLN A 297 10.88 28.99 -7.02
CA GLN A 297 11.95 28.09 -6.63
C GLN A 297 13.18 28.86 -6.16
N ALA A 298 13.63 29.87 -6.91
CA ALA A 298 14.75 30.72 -6.55
C ALA A 298 14.50 31.47 -5.20
N GLN A 299 13.28 31.90 -4.95
CA GLN A 299 12.92 32.51 -3.68
C GLN A 299 13.05 31.50 -2.51
N ARG A 300 12.52 30.28 -2.66
CA ARG A 300 12.63 29.22 -1.65
C ARG A 300 14.08 28.85 -1.36
N GLU A 301 14.91 28.77 -2.40
CA GLU A 301 16.33 28.50 -2.29
C GLU A 301 17.05 29.65 -1.53
N ALA A 302 16.74 30.89 -1.87
CA ALA A 302 17.31 32.05 -1.18
C ALA A 302 16.89 32.11 0.31
N GLU A 303 15.62 31.83 0.62
CA GLU A 303 15.14 31.74 2.01
C GLU A 303 15.81 30.59 2.77
N SER A 304 16.00 29.42 2.12
CA SER A 304 16.70 28.28 2.69
C SER A 304 18.16 28.60 2.98
N GLU A 305 18.87 29.23 2.04
CA GLU A 305 20.26 29.65 2.21
C GLU A 305 20.40 30.71 3.31
N GLN A 306 19.45 31.66 3.39
CA GLN A 306 19.45 32.66 4.47
C GLN A 306 19.27 31.99 5.85
N ARG A 307 18.42 30.97 5.96
CA ARG A 307 18.26 30.16 7.19
C ARG A 307 19.56 29.46 7.55
N LYS A 308 20.25 28.84 6.59
CA LYS A 308 21.55 28.20 6.79
C LYS A 308 22.60 29.17 7.33
N LEU A 309 22.70 30.36 6.74
CA LEU A 309 23.61 31.42 7.22
C LEU A 309 23.30 31.85 8.63
N ASN A 310 22.01 31.95 8.95
CA ASN A 310 21.55 32.42 10.29
C ASN A 310 21.62 31.33 11.36
N GLU A 311 21.67 30.05 10.99
CA GLU A 311 21.65 28.93 11.95
C GLU A 311 22.70 29.07 13.03
N THR A 312 23.95 29.29 12.63
CA THR A 312 25.07 29.45 13.61
C THR A 312 24.90 30.66 14.50
N VAL A 313 24.39 31.77 13.95
CA VAL A 313 24.14 32.99 14.74
C VAL A 313 23.05 32.74 15.78
N LEU A 314 21.92 32.15 15.37
CA LEU A 314 20.80 31.87 16.27
C LEU A 314 21.16 30.82 17.32
N ARG A 315 21.93 29.81 16.98
CA ARG A 315 22.44 28.80 17.92
C ARG A 315 23.37 29.47 18.97
N ASN A 316 24.31 30.28 18.55
CA ASN A 316 25.22 30.95 19.45
C ASN A 316 24.47 31.92 20.40
N GLN A 317 23.45 32.61 19.89
CA GLN A 317 22.58 33.44 20.71
C GLN A 317 21.84 32.61 21.77
N TYR A 318 21.25 31.47 21.33
CA TYR A 318 20.55 30.53 22.25
C TYR A 318 21.48 30.02 23.35
N LEU A 319 22.72 29.63 23.00
CA LEU A 319 23.72 29.18 23.96
C LEU A 319 24.05 30.27 25.00
N ALA A 320 24.24 31.52 24.54
CA ALA A 320 24.51 32.65 25.40
C ALA A 320 23.33 32.99 26.34
N ASP A 321 22.11 33.05 25.80
CA ASP A 321 20.89 33.36 26.54
C ASP A 321 20.57 32.34 27.64
N ASN A 322 20.96 31.05 27.39
CA ASN A 322 20.75 29.97 28.35
C ASN A 322 22.00 29.68 29.22
N GLY A 323 23.06 30.49 29.13
CA GLY A 323 24.27 30.32 29.92
C GLY A 323 25.03 29.01 29.63
N ILE A 324 24.90 28.47 28.44
CA ILE A 324 25.52 27.19 28.04
C ILE A 324 26.95 27.45 27.55
N THR A 325 27.93 26.89 28.27
CA THR A 325 29.36 27.09 28.04
C THR A 325 30.11 25.82 27.68
N VAL A 326 29.41 24.71 27.48
CA VAL A 326 30.05 23.45 27.05
C VAL A 326 30.54 23.59 25.60
N GLU A 327 31.71 23.03 25.32
CA GLU A 327 32.23 22.97 23.97
C GLU A 327 31.46 21.85 23.19
N PRO A 328 31.23 22.05 21.89
CA PRO A 328 30.59 21.03 21.08
C PRO A 328 31.57 19.85 20.84
N THR A 329 31.00 18.67 20.58
CA THR A 329 31.77 17.53 20.10
C THR A 329 32.38 17.79 18.71
N ALA A 330 33.17 16.86 18.20
CA ALA A 330 33.79 16.99 16.87
C ALA A 330 32.74 17.04 15.72
N THR A 331 31.53 16.57 15.93
CA THR A 331 30.42 16.64 14.97
C THR A 331 29.58 17.92 15.10
N GLY A 332 29.83 18.71 16.16
CA GLY A 332 29.08 19.92 16.48
C GLY A 332 27.95 19.75 17.49
N LEU A 333 27.72 18.55 18.02
CA LEU A 333 26.71 18.28 19.06
C LEU A 333 27.12 18.98 20.37
N TYR A 334 26.19 19.73 21.00
CA TYR A 334 26.33 20.19 22.39
C TYR A 334 25.58 19.19 23.29
N TYR A 335 26.36 18.48 24.12
CA TYR A 335 25.85 17.51 25.09
C TYR A 335 25.94 18.14 26.50
N ILE A 336 24.81 18.38 27.15
CA ILE A 336 24.73 18.92 28.49
C ILE A 336 24.14 17.85 29.41
N GLU A 337 24.98 17.25 30.29
CA GLU A 337 24.52 16.32 31.30
C GLU A 337 23.73 17.09 32.34
N VAL A 338 22.43 16.80 32.50
CA VAL A 338 21.53 17.39 33.49
C VAL A 338 21.49 16.51 34.75
N GLU A 339 21.41 15.21 34.57
CA GLU A 339 21.44 14.22 35.66
C GLU A 339 22.25 13.00 35.18
N LYS A 340 23.23 12.59 35.99
CA LYS A 340 24.10 11.46 35.66
C LYS A 340 23.38 10.16 35.90
N GLY A 341 23.24 9.34 34.88
CA GLY A 341 22.73 7.98 35.00
C GLY A 341 23.73 7.07 35.73
N THR A 342 23.22 6.11 36.49
CA THR A 342 24.03 5.11 37.24
C THR A 342 23.85 3.69 36.75
N GLY A 343 22.92 3.46 35.80
CA GLY A 343 22.66 2.17 35.20
C GLY A 343 23.59 1.85 34.03
N GLU A 344 23.16 0.92 33.19
CA GLU A 344 23.89 0.43 32.02
C GLU A 344 24.20 1.54 31.03
N LYS A 345 25.37 1.47 30.41
CA LYS A 345 25.76 2.44 29.39
C LYS A 345 25.16 2.08 28.03
N ALA A 346 24.59 3.05 27.34
CA ALA A 346 24.17 2.88 25.96
C ALA A 346 25.40 2.69 25.04
N VAL A 347 25.40 1.62 24.26
CA VAL A 347 26.43 1.33 23.25
C VAL A 347 25.80 1.11 21.89
N PRO A 348 26.50 1.38 20.78
CA PRO A 348 25.99 1.08 19.44
C PRO A 348 25.56 -0.37 19.30
N GLY A 349 24.38 -0.61 18.70
CA GLY A 349 23.77 -1.94 18.58
C GLY A 349 22.78 -2.30 19.69
N SER A 350 22.76 -1.55 20.82
CA SER A 350 21.76 -1.75 21.87
C SER A 350 20.38 -1.28 21.43
N THR A 351 19.33 -1.93 21.92
CA THR A 351 17.98 -1.37 21.90
C THR A 351 17.80 -0.46 23.11
N VAL A 352 17.42 0.80 22.89
CA VAL A 352 17.28 1.79 23.93
C VAL A 352 15.86 2.34 23.96
N GLN A 353 15.38 2.70 25.18
CA GLN A 353 14.13 3.43 25.37
C GLN A 353 14.44 4.83 25.93
N VAL A 354 13.94 5.86 25.26
CA VAL A 354 14.23 7.26 25.58
C VAL A 354 12.94 8.06 25.69
N HIS A 355 12.74 8.75 26.81
CA HIS A 355 11.80 9.84 26.88
C HIS A 355 12.46 11.13 26.38
N TYR A 356 11.70 11.93 25.64
CA TYR A 356 12.21 13.20 25.10
C TYR A 356 11.13 14.24 24.90
N THR A 357 11.57 15.48 24.86
CA THR A 357 10.83 16.62 24.31
C THR A 357 11.75 17.38 23.35
N GLY A 358 11.33 17.50 22.09
CA GLY A 358 12.07 18.20 21.05
C GLY A 358 11.49 19.58 20.78
N THR A 359 12.34 20.59 20.80
CA THR A 359 11.97 22.00 20.56
C THR A 359 12.89 22.65 19.53
N LEU A 360 12.37 23.67 18.83
CA LEU A 360 13.18 24.65 18.13
C LEU A 360 13.86 25.59 19.08
N LEU A 361 14.80 26.42 18.61
CA LEU A 361 15.51 27.41 19.44
C LEU A 361 14.59 28.50 20.08
N ASP A 362 13.43 28.72 19.47
CA ASP A 362 12.40 29.63 19.99
C ASP A 362 11.48 29.02 21.05
N GLY A 363 11.70 27.74 21.39
CA GLY A 363 10.91 26.98 22.35
C GLY A 363 9.69 26.27 21.76
N THR A 364 9.43 26.39 20.46
CA THR A 364 8.33 25.69 19.80
C THR A 364 8.54 24.18 19.89
N VAL A 365 7.64 23.47 20.58
CA VAL A 365 7.65 22.00 20.68
C VAL A 365 7.19 21.43 19.34
N PHE A 366 8.00 20.53 18.74
CA PHE A 366 7.64 19.84 17.52
C PHE A 366 7.34 18.35 17.73
N ASP A 367 7.88 17.75 18.78
CA ASP A 367 7.58 16.36 19.14
C ASP A 367 7.91 16.09 20.63
N SER A 368 7.12 15.20 21.29
CA SER A 368 7.32 14.80 22.68
C SER A 368 6.80 13.39 22.91
N SER A 369 7.66 12.50 23.41
CA SER A 369 7.28 11.17 23.86
C SER A 369 6.56 11.21 25.21
N VAL A 370 6.80 12.26 25.99
CA VAL A 370 6.14 12.47 27.29
C VAL A 370 4.66 12.78 27.07
N ASP A 371 4.34 13.63 26.10
CA ASP A 371 2.94 13.95 25.74
C ASP A 371 2.21 12.74 25.11
N LYS A 372 2.95 11.85 24.45
CA LYS A 372 2.43 10.58 23.88
C LYS A 372 2.26 9.50 24.95
N GLY A 373 2.81 9.68 26.13
CA GLY A 373 2.72 8.74 27.26
C GLY A 373 3.55 7.45 27.13
N GLN A 374 4.48 7.38 26.16
CA GLN A 374 5.34 6.20 25.95
C GLN A 374 6.72 6.63 25.43
N PRO A 375 7.83 5.98 25.92
CA PRO A 375 9.17 6.26 25.40
C PRO A 375 9.31 5.82 23.96
N LEU A 376 10.27 6.42 23.25
CA LEU A 376 10.70 5.97 21.94
C LEU A 376 11.70 4.83 22.09
N GLU A 377 11.42 3.70 21.44
CA GLU A 377 12.34 2.56 21.38
C GLU A 377 13.01 2.48 20.01
N PHE A 378 14.34 2.31 20.00
CA PHE A 378 15.08 2.16 18.75
C PHE A 378 16.45 1.48 18.96
N ALA A 379 17.00 0.93 17.86
CA ALA A 379 18.37 0.39 17.84
C ALA A 379 19.39 1.53 17.66
N LEU A 380 20.23 1.74 18.67
CA LEU A 380 21.21 2.83 18.72
C LEU A 380 22.35 2.61 17.71
N GLY A 381 22.76 3.69 17.02
CA GLY A 381 23.87 3.66 16.07
C GLY A 381 23.56 2.99 14.74
N GLN A 382 22.29 2.70 14.44
CA GLN A 382 21.83 2.07 13.20
C GLN A 382 21.19 3.08 12.23
N GLY A 383 21.31 4.37 12.50
CA GLY A 383 20.70 5.42 11.67
C GLY A 383 19.17 5.42 11.67
N ARG A 384 18.53 4.86 12.69
CA ARG A 384 17.08 4.91 12.87
C ARG A 384 16.58 6.27 13.34
N VAL A 385 17.47 7.07 13.89
CA VAL A 385 17.27 8.43 14.38
C VAL A 385 18.30 9.37 13.74
N ILE A 386 18.19 10.68 13.97
CA ILE A 386 19.17 11.66 13.49
C ILE A 386 20.55 11.41 14.15
N LYS A 387 21.62 11.74 13.41
CA LYS A 387 23.01 11.46 13.86
C LYS A 387 23.32 12.02 15.24
N GLY A 388 22.83 13.22 15.53
CA GLY A 388 23.00 13.83 16.87
C GLY A 388 22.37 13.05 18.00
N TRP A 389 21.32 12.28 17.72
CA TRP A 389 20.72 11.35 18.69
C TRP A 389 21.57 10.11 18.89
N ASP A 390 21.98 9.46 17.80
CA ASP A 390 22.87 8.27 17.89
C ASP A 390 24.14 8.60 18.68
N GLU A 391 24.71 9.79 18.47
CA GLU A 391 25.87 10.26 19.21
C GLU A 391 25.53 10.61 20.68
N GLY A 392 24.52 11.44 20.91
CA GLY A 392 24.18 11.94 22.24
C GLY A 392 23.71 10.87 23.21
N ILE A 393 22.85 9.94 22.75
CA ILE A 393 22.35 8.84 23.58
C ILE A 393 23.47 7.85 23.90
N ALA A 394 24.42 7.62 22.98
CA ALA A 394 25.60 6.77 23.28
C ALA A 394 26.51 7.34 24.37
N MET A 395 26.39 8.61 24.73
CA MET A 395 27.12 9.25 25.84
C MET A 395 26.47 8.97 27.19
N MET A 396 25.19 8.52 27.23
CA MET A 396 24.36 8.40 28.44
C MET A 396 24.46 7.02 29.09
N ASN A 397 24.11 6.98 30.39
CA ASN A 397 23.80 5.76 31.14
C ASN A 397 22.31 5.77 31.51
N VAL A 398 21.72 4.58 31.74
CA VAL A 398 20.32 4.43 32.18
C VAL A 398 20.06 5.26 33.46
N GLY A 399 18.91 5.93 33.48
CA GLY A 399 18.50 6.89 34.51
C GLY A 399 19.11 8.27 34.34
N GLY A 400 19.93 8.50 33.32
CA GLY A 400 20.52 9.80 33.02
C GLY A 400 19.57 10.71 32.25
N LYS A 401 19.74 12.03 32.46
CA LYS A 401 19.05 13.11 31.71
C LYS A 401 20.08 14.04 31.08
N ALA A 402 19.83 14.40 29.85
CA ALA A 402 20.68 15.30 29.09
C ALA A 402 19.88 16.27 28.25
N LYS A 403 20.50 17.42 27.97
CA LYS A 403 20.02 18.32 26.91
C LYS A 403 20.97 18.22 25.73
N LEU A 404 20.41 17.89 24.53
CA LEU A 404 21.13 17.82 23.29
C LEU A 404 20.79 19.02 22.42
N ILE A 405 21.80 19.83 22.03
CA ILE A 405 21.61 20.90 21.05
C ILE A 405 22.28 20.43 19.76
N ILE A 406 21.48 20.15 18.77
CA ILE A 406 21.86 19.40 17.57
C ILE A 406 21.82 20.33 16.37
N PRO A 407 22.98 20.72 15.80
CA PRO A 407 23.03 21.46 14.53
C PRO A 407 22.33 20.71 13.39
N SER A 408 21.85 21.47 12.40
CA SER A 408 21.12 20.90 11.27
C SER A 408 21.92 19.85 10.49
N ASP A 409 23.23 19.96 10.39
CA ASP A 409 24.11 19.03 9.65
C ASP A 409 24.08 17.60 10.21
N ILE A 410 23.78 17.43 11.48
CA ILE A 410 23.62 16.14 12.15
C ILE A 410 22.15 15.91 12.61
N ALA A 411 21.21 16.71 12.07
CA ALA A 411 19.76 16.59 12.23
C ALA A 411 19.08 16.36 10.86
N TYR A 412 18.27 17.30 10.38
CA TYR A 412 17.49 17.17 9.15
C TYR A 412 18.04 18.00 7.96
N GLY A 413 19.08 18.81 8.17
CA GLY A 413 19.74 19.60 7.13
C GLY A 413 18.78 20.53 6.40
N ALA A 414 18.83 20.49 5.07
CA ALA A 414 17.99 21.28 4.17
C ALA A 414 16.54 20.77 4.07
N SER A 415 16.21 19.64 4.69
CA SER A 415 14.87 19.03 4.58
C SER A 415 13.83 19.81 5.37
N ASP A 416 12.73 20.19 4.72
CA ASP A 416 11.53 20.70 5.37
C ASP A 416 10.73 19.53 5.95
N ARG A 417 10.41 19.58 7.25
CA ARG A 417 9.61 18.59 7.98
C ARG A 417 8.29 19.16 8.50
N GLY A 418 7.77 20.19 7.87
CA GLY A 418 6.56 20.89 8.29
C GLY A 418 6.80 21.77 9.52
N THR A 419 6.73 21.21 10.71
CA THR A 419 7.00 21.96 11.96
C THR A 419 8.48 22.30 12.17
N ILE A 420 9.40 21.61 11.48
CA ILE A 420 10.84 21.86 11.54
C ILE A 420 11.30 22.44 10.18
N PRO A 421 11.54 23.75 10.11
CA PRO A 421 12.04 24.40 8.89
C PRO A 421 13.43 23.88 8.48
N PRO A 422 13.84 24.04 7.19
CA PRO A 422 15.19 23.77 6.77
C PRO A 422 16.26 24.46 7.60
N TYR A 423 17.39 23.79 7.84
CA TYR A 423 18.53 24.29 8.61
C TYR A 423 18.19 24.73 10.04
N SER A 424 17.30 24.00 10.70
CA SER A 424 16.99 24.26 12.11
C SER A 424 17.94 23.50 13.03
N THR A 425 18.58 24.22 13.97
CA THR A 425 19.18 23.60 15.15
C THR A 425 18.06 23.13 16.06
N LEU A 426 18.15 21.90 16.55
CA LEU A 426 17.16 21.27 17.40
C LEU A 426 17.66 21.17 18.85
N VAL A 427 16.75 21.31 19.79
CA VAL A 427 17.02 21.13 21.22
C VAL A 427 16.17 19.96 21.70
N PHE A 428 16.80 18.98 22.34
CA PHE A 428 16.10 17.87 22.95
C PHE A 428 16.46 17.78 24.44
N ASP A 429 15.45 17.75 25.27
CA ASP A 429 15.57 17.24 26.62
C ASP A 429 15.30 15.75 26.57
N VAL A 430 16.26 14.93 26.98
CA VAL A 430 16.21 13.46 26.87
C VAL A 430 16.43 12.77 28.20
N GLU A 431 15.75 11.66 28.43
CA GLU A 431 15.94 10.75 29.57
C GLU A 431 16.09 9.32 29.07
N LEU A 432 17.22 8.67 29.38
CA LEU A 432 17.47 7.28 29.01
C LEU A 432 16.86 6.33 30.03
N ILE A 433 15.79 5.64 29.64
CA ILE A 433 14.97 4.79 30.51
C ILE A 433 15.55 3.38 30.63
N SER A 434 15.92 2.77 29.51
CA SER A 434 16.46 1.42 29.50
C SER A 434 17.45 1.19 28.35
N VAL A 435 18.31 0.21 28.52
CA VAL A 435 19.27 -0.30 27.52
C VAL A 435 19.20 -1.81 27.55
N GLU A 436 18.96 -2.41 26.39
CA GLU A 436 19.10 -3.84 26.13
C GLU A 436 20.32 -4.03 25.24
N LEU A 437 21.36 -4.69 25.75
CA LEU A 437 22.63 -4.89 25.03
C LEU A 437 22.43 -5.84 23.85
N PRO A 438 23.20 -5.69 22.77
CA PRO A 438 23.20 -6.65 21.67
C PRO A 438 23.70 -8.03 22.15
N GLU A 439 23.06 -9.10 21.67
CA GLU A 439 23.49 -10.48 21.93
C GLU A 439 24.88 -10.80 21.36
#